data_bb0d9731dfb3fb887744266337c4414e
#
_entry.id   bb0d9731dfb3fb887744266337c4414e
#
_cell.length_a   1.000
_cell.length_b   1.000
_cell.length_c   1.000
_cell.angle_alpha   90.00
_cell.angle_beta   90.00
_cell.angle_gamma   90.00
#
_symmetry.space_group_name_H-M   'P 1'
#
loop_
_entity.id
_entity.type
_entity.pdbx_description
1 polymer ?
#
loop_
_entity_poly.entity_id
_entity_poly.type
_entity_poly.pdbx_seq_one_letter_code
_entity_poly.pdbx_strand_id
1 'polypeptide(L)'
;IYLIKNVFCKLQYPCIIAGMDPPAALLEAAAPYPNITVEANPSNERMDYLNHEAQVHMLITFQDTGLKLKLLNSLFGGRHTIANRQMVTGSGLEALCHIADTPEELIATCHTFMKQPMTKELIAQRKDWLFPTFSNQQQGERLYKMIYHPE
;
A
#
# COMPACT_ATOMS: atom_id res chain seq x y z
N ILE A 1 1.88 1.48 -15.16
CA ILE A 1 1.40 0.92 -16.44
C ILE A 1 1.14 -0.58 -16.34
N TYR A 2 2.05 -1.38 -15.74
CA TYR A 2 1.85 -2.84 -15.62
C TYR A 2 0.50 -3.22 -14.99
N LEU A 3 0.15 -2.64 -13.82
CA LEU A 3 -1.12 -2.91 -13.14
C LEU A 3 -2.33 -2.49 -13.99
N ILE A 4 -2.25 -1.37 -14.70
CA ILE A 4 -3.33 -0.92 -15.59
C ILE A 4 -3.63 -1.99 -16.64
N LYS A 5 -2.60 -2.43 -17.36
CA LYS A 5 -2.74 -3.34 -18.52
C LYS A 5 -3.06 -4.79 -18.16
N ASN A 6 -2.63 -5.25 -16.98
CA ASN A 6 -2.73 -6.68 -16.63
C ASN A 6 -3.75 -6.97 -15.53
N VAL A 7 -4.10 -5.97 -14.71
CA VAL A 7 -4.94 -6.15 -13.53
C VAL A 7 -6.15 -5.21 -13.55
N PHE A 8 -5.95 -3.89 -13.46
CA PHE A 8 -7.04 -2.93 -13.25
C PHE A 8 -8.05 -2.90 -14.40
N CYS A 9 -7.59 -3.10 -15.64
CA CYS A 9 -8.47 -3.22 -16.82
C CYS A 9 -9.47 -4.38 -16.74
N LYS A 10 -9.21 -5.37 -15.88
CA LYS A 10 -10.04 -6.56 -15.68
C LYS A 10 -10.91 -6.48 -14.41
N LEU A 11 -10.71 -5.44 -13.59
CA LEU A 11 -11.49 -5.21 -12.38
C LEU A 11 -12.72 -4.36 -12.72
N GLN A 12 -13.83 -4.62 -12.01
CA GLN A 12 -15.05 -3.82 -12.10
C GLN A 12 -15.15 -2.75 -11.00
N TYR A 13 -14.13 -2.63 -10.17
CA TYR A 13 -14.07 -1.68 -9.07
C TYR A 13 -13.41 -0.37 -9.52
N PRO A 14 -13.79 0.79 -8.94
CA PRO A 14 -13.04 2.02 -9.11
C PRO A 14 -11.60 1.83 -8.65
N CYS A 15 -10.64 2.15 -9.51
CA CYS A 15 -9.21 2.08 -9.25
C CYS A 15 -8.60 3.48 -9.31
N ILE A 16 -7.99 3.93 -8.22
CA ILE A 16 -7.33 5.23 -8.17
C ILE A 16 -5.82 5.04 -8.14
N ILE A 17 -5.12 5.70 -9.04
CA ILE A 17 -3.66 5.78 -9.08
C ILE A 17 -3.28 7.21 -8.72
N ALA A 18 -2.77 7.42 -7.52
CA ALA A 18 -2.42 8.75 -7.02
C ALA A 18 -0.90 8.89 -6.87
N GLY A 19 -0.35 10.02 -7.29
CA GLY A 19 1.09 10.29 -7.17
C GLY A 19 1.51 11.62 -7.76
N MET A 20 2.79 11.94 -7.49
CA MET A 20 3.42 13.17 -7.99
C MET A 20 3.86 12.97 -9.45
N ASP A 21 3.64 14.00 -10.26
CA ASP A 21 4.12 14.13 -11.63
C ASP A 21 3.97 12.85 -12.48
N PRO A 22 2.73 12.31 -12.63
CA PRO A 22 2.53 11.11 -13.41
C PRO A 22 2.96 11.34 -14.87
N PRO A 23 3.78 10.43 -15.45
CA PRO A 23 4.21 10.59 -16.83
C PRO A 23 3.01 10.46 -17.80
N ALA A 24 3.07 11.15 -18.94
CA ALA A 24 2.02 11.13 -19.97
C ALA A 24 1.61 9.70 -20.37
N ALA A 25 2.59 8.80 -20.51
CA ALA A 25 2.35 7.38 -20.81
C ALA A 25 1.47 6.65 -19.77
N LEU A 26 1.45 7.10 -18.49
CA LEU A 26 0.55 6.54 -17.49
C LEU A 26 -0.89 7.01 -17.72
N LEU A 27 -1.06 8.30 -18.02
CA LEU A 27 -2.35 8.89 -18.34
C LEU A 27 -2.96 8.25 -19.60
N GLU A 28 -2.16 8.13 -20.64
CA GLU A 28 -2.56 7.46 -21.89
C GLU A 28 -2.96 5.99 -21.67
N ALA A 29 -2.20 5.28 -20.82
CA ALA A 29 -2.51 3.88 -20.51
C ALA A 29 -3.82 3.71 -19.71
N ALA A 30 -4.18 4.69 -18.89
CA ALA A 30 -5.41 4.66 -18.09
C ALA A 30 -6.65 5.12 -18.88
N ALA A 31 -6.47 6.03 -19.83
CA ALA A 31 -7.58 6.70 -20.57
C ALA A 31 -8.64 5.76 -21.18
N PRO A 32 -8.30 4.55 -21.71
CA PRO A 32 -9.30 3.64 -22.25
C PRO A 32 -10.23 3.00 -21.22
N TYR A 33 -9.91 3.08 -19.92
CA TYR A 33 -10.60 2.33 -18.87
C TYR A 33 -11.39 3.26 -17.93
N PRO A 34 -12.73 3.29 -18.01
CA PRO A 34 -13.56 4.23 -17.24
C PRO A 34 -13.53 4.00 -15.72
N ASN A 35 -13.12 2.80 -15.30
CA ASN A 35 -12.96 2.46 -13.89
C ASN A 35 -11.60 2.90 -13.30
N ILE A 36 -10.68 3.44 -14.11
CA ILE A 36 -9.34 3.84 -13.67
C ILE A 36 -9.22 5.36 -13.67
N THR A 37 -8.91 5.94 -12.54
CA THR A 37 -8.65 7.37 -12.37
C THR A 37 -7.20 7.60 -11.98
N VAL A 38 -6.52 8.52 -12.65
CA VAL A 38 -5.18 8.98 -12.26
C VAL A 38 -5.32 10.34 -11.59
N GLU A 39 -4.99 10.42 -10.32
CA GLU A 39 -4.95 11.67 -9.55
C GLU A 39 -3.51 12.19 -9.49
N ALA A 40 -3.23 13.24 -10.25
CA ALA A 40 -1.92 13.88 -10.30
C ALA A 40 -1.77 14.89 -9.16
N ASN A 41 -0.62 14.84 -8.47
CA ASN A 41 -0.22 15.80 -7.45
C ASN A 41 -1.28 16.02 -6.35
N PRO A 42 -1.84 14.96 -5.74
CA PRO A 42 -2.80 15.11 -4.67
C PRO A 42 -2.18 15.79 -3.46
N SER A 43 -2.96 16.56 -2.70
CA SER A 43 -2.51 17.10 -1.42
C SER A 43 -2.27 15.99 -0.39
N ASN A 44 -1.57 16.30 0.69
CA ASN A 44 -1.34 15.34 1.78
C ASN A 44 -2.68 14.87 2.38
N GLU A 45 -3.62 15.78 2.59
CA GLU A 45 -4.97 15.45 3.10
C GLU A 45 -5.71 14.51 2.14
N ARG A 46 -5.56 14.72 0.82
CA ARG A 46 -6.14 13.84 -0.18
C ARG A 46 -5.49 12.47 -0.17
N MET A 47 -4.15 12.38 -0.05
CA MET A 47 -3.44 11.11 0.09
C MET A 47 -3.84 10.35 1.34
N ASP A 48 -3.97 11.05 2.47
CA ASP A 48 -4.44 10.46 3.73
C ASP A 48 -5.86 9.93 3.60
N TYR A 49 -6.76 10.71 2.99
CA TYR A 49 -8.12 10.28 2.70
C TYR A 49 -8.14 9.01 1.84
N LEU A 50 -7.40 8.98 0.73
CA LEU A 50 -7.32 7.80 -0.14
C LEU A 50 -6.76 6.59 0.61
N ASN A 51 -5.76 6.80 1.46
CA ASN A 51 -5.17 5.73 2.25
C ASN A 51 -6.17 5.13 3.26
N HIS A 52 -7.02 5.94 3.89
CA HIS A 52 -8.00 5.46 4.87
C HIS A 52 -9.25 4.85 4.22
N GLU A 53 -9.70 5.40 3.09
CA GLU A 53 -10.96 5.00 2.47
C GLU A 53 -10.83 3.82 1.50
N ALA A 54 -9.67 3.61 0.91
CA ALA A 54 -9.47 2.48 0.02
C ALA A 54 -9.71 1.14 0.75
N GLN A 55 -10.59 0.32 0.19
CA GLN A 55 -10.84 -1.04 0.70
C GLN A 55 -9.62 -1.93 0.49
N VAL A 56 -8.92 -1.76 -0.63
CA VAL A 56 -7.74 -2.55 -1.00
C VAL A 56 -6.65 -1.62 -1.52
N HIS A 57 -5.48 -1.71 -0.93
CA HIS A 57 -4.24 -1.15 -1.46
C HIS A 57 -3.52 -2.23 -2.27
N MET A 58 -3.20 -1.94 -3.51
CA MET A 58 -2.43 -2.86 -4.36
C MET A 58 -1.04 -2.27 -4.60
N LEU A 59 -0.05 -2.82 -3.91
CA LEU A 59 1.32 -2.33 -3.89
C LEU A 59 2.27 -3.35 -4.48
N ILE A 60 2.76 -3.08 -5.68
CA ILE A 60 3.78 -3.92 -6.30
C ILE A 60 5.07 -3.12 -6.54
N THR A 61 6.18 -3.83 -6.57
CA THR A 61 7.48 -3.32 -6.99
C THR A 61 8.23 -4.37 -7.79
N PHE A 62 9.11 -3.91 -8.65
CA PHE A 62 10.07 -4.75 -9.39
C PHE A 62 11.51 -4.50 -8.90
N GLN A 63 11.66 -3.76 -7.79
CA GLN A 63 12.94 -3.43 -7.17
C GLN A 63 13.01 -4.03 -5.78
N ASP A 64 14.11 -4.72 -5.46
CA ASP A 64 14.30 -5.43 -4.18
C ASP A 64 14.94 -4.54 -3.10
N THR A 65 15.25 -3.27 -3.40
CA THR A 65 16.01 -2.40 -2.51
C THR A 65 15.16 -1.35 -1.80
N GLY A 66 15.58 -0.98 -0.60
CA GLY A 66 15.09 0.16 0.18
C GLY A 66 13.81 -0.09 0.98
N LEU A 67 13.61 0.73 2.01
CA LEU A 67 12.40 0.75 2.82
C LEU A 67 11.21 1.21 1.97
N LYS A 68 10.14 0.43 2.00
CA LYS A 68 8.94 0.70 1.21
C LYS A 68 7.95 1.54 2.03
N LEU A 69 8.16 2.86 2.13
CA LEU A 69 7.30 3.75 2.92
C LEU A 69 5.82 3.63 2.56
N LYS A 70 5.48 3.43 1.28
CA LYS A 70 4.10 3.22 0.86
C LYS A 70 3.46 1.96 1.48
N LEU A 71 4.26 0.92 1.74
CA LEU A 71 3.81 -0.28 2.43
C LEU A 71 3.46 0.04 3.89
N LEU A 72 4.34 0.73 4.61
CA LEU A 72 4.07 1.15 5.99
C LEU A 72 2.84 2.05 6.07
N ASN A 73 2.72 3.05 5.19
CA ASN A 73 1.56 3.94 5.17
C ASN A 73 0.24 3.17 4.97
N SER A 74 0.21 2.21 4.04
CA SER A 74 -0.99 1.40 3.82
C SER A 74 -1.30 0.48 5.01
N LEU A 75 -0.30 -0.03 5.70
CA LEU A 75 -0.49 -0.88 6.87
C LEU A 75 -0.90 -0.11 8.12
N PHE A 76 -0.41 1.12 8.33
CA PHE A 76 -0.81 1.96 9.46
C PHE A 76 -2.20 2.58 9.28
N GLY A 77 -2.53 3.05 8.08
CA GLY A 77 -3.76 3.81 7.83
C GLY A 77 -4.83 3.07 7.04
N GLY A 78 -4.43 2.17 6.14
CA GLY A 78 -5.33 1.52 5.20
C GLY A 78 -6.05 0.28 5.73
N ARG A 79 -6.88 -0.30 4.87
CA ARG A 79 -7.59 -1.56 5.16
C ARG A 79 -6.78 -2.76 4.68
N HIS A 80 -7.17 -3.45 3.62
CA HIS A 80 -6.42 -4.59 3.09
C HIS A 80 -5.25 -4.13 2.23
N THR A 81 -4.11 -4.80 2.37
CA THR A 81 -2.91 -4.54 1.56
C THR A 81 -2.55 -5.79 0.79
N ILE A 82 -2.63 -5.72 -0.54
CA ILE A 82 -2.14 -6.74 -1.45
C ILE A 82 -0.76 -6.29 -1.94
N ALA A 83 0.21 -7.15 -1.83
CA ALA A 83 1.59 -6.86 -2.21
C ALA A 83 2.21 -8.04 -2.96
N ASN A 84 3.14 -7.76 -3.88
CA ASN A 84 3.96 -8.84 -4.41
C ASN A 84 5.14 -9.14 -3.46
N ARG A 85 5.76 -10.30 -3.65
CA ARG A 85 6.86 -10.78 -2.79
C ARG A 85 8.00 -9.78 -2.70
N GLN A 86 8.39 -9.14 -3.80
CA GLN A 86 9.45 -8.11 -3.79
C GLN A 86 9.08 -6.88 -2.95
N MET A 87 7.81 -6.55 -2.82
CA MET A 87 7.37 -5.42 -1.98
C MET A 87 7.65 -5.65 -0.50
N VAL A 88 7.52 -6.88 -0.03
CA VAL A 88 7.62 -7.23 1.39
C VAL A 88 8.97 -7.84 1.77
N THR A 89 9.77 -8.31 0.81
CA THR A 89 11.06 -8.94 1.07
C THR A 89 11.96 -8.06 1.95
N GLY A 90 12.45 -8.63 3.05
CA GLY A 90 13.34 -7.98 4.00
C GLY A 90 12.67 -6.94 4.90
N SER A 91 11.35 -6.77 4.83
CA SER A 91 10.61 -5.81 5.68
C SER A 91 10.14 -6.41 7.00
N GLY A 92 9.98 -7.74 7.08
CA GLY A 92 9.32 -8.42 8.20
C GLY A 92 7.81 -8.18 8.27
N LEU A 93 7.20 -7.65 7.18
CA LEU A 93 5.78 -7.26 7.14
C LEU A 93 4.92 -8.25 6.33
N GLU A 94 5.50 -9.39 5.93
CA GLU A 94 4.86 -10.39 5.08
C GLU A 94 3.51 -10.87 5.65
N ALA A 95 3.49 -11.13 6.95
CA ALA A 95 2.30 -11.63 7.66
C ALA A 95 1.13 -10.63 7.72
N LEU A 96 1.39 -9.34 7.45
CA LEU A 96 0.38 -8.28 7.46
C LEU A 96 -0.17 -7.99 6.07
N CYS A 97 0.32 -8.68 5.03
CA CYS A 97 -0.04 -8.46 3.64
C CYS A 97 -0.65 -9.72 3.02
N HIS A 98 -1.49 -9.51 2.02
CA HIS A 98 -1.95 -10.57 1.14
C HIS A 98 -0.97 -10.66 -0.03
N ILE A 99 -0.20 -11.74 -0.11
CA ILE A 99 0.84 -11.88 -1.13
C ILE A 99 0.24 -12.41 -2.43
N ALA A 100 0.50 -11.71 -3.53
CA ALA A 100 0.10 -12.08 -4.87
C ALA A 100 1.16 -11.60 -5.87
N ASP A 101 1.72 -12.51 -6.64
CA ASP A 101 2.86 -12.25 -7.52
C ASP A 101 2.45 -12.17 -9.01
N THR A 102 1.35 -12.83 -9.38
CA THR A 102 0.85 -12.84 -10.77
C THR A 102 -0.39 -11.95 -10.95
N PRO A 103 -0.70 -11.49 -12.17
CA PRO A 103 -1.93 -10.73 -12.43
C PRO A 103 -3.19 -11.50 -12.00
N GLU A 104 -3.24 -12.79 -12.22
CA GLU A 104 -4.36 -13.66 -11.87
C GLU A 104 -4.56 -13.73 -10.35
N GLU A 105 -3.48 -13.88 -9.60
CA GLU A 105 -3.49 -13.86 -8.14
C GLU A 105 -3.90 -12.48 -7.60
N LEU A 106 -3.38 -11.38 -8.17
CA LEU A 106 -3.73 -10.02 -7.80
C LEU A 106 -5.23 -9.75 -7.98
N ILE A 107 -5.81 -10.19 -9.11
CA ILE A 107 -7.24 -10.05 -9.41
C ILE A 107 -8.07 -10.89 -8.44
N ALA A 108 -7.74 -12.17 -8.26
CA ALA A 108 -8.48 -13.08 -7.38
C ALA A 108 -8.47 -12.59 -5.93
N THR A 109 -7.28 -12.17 -5.44
CA THR A 109 -7.10 -11.63 -4.09
C THR A 109 -7.87 -10.33 -3.92
N CYS A 110 -7.84 -9.43 -4.91
CA CYS A 110 -8.62 -8.20 -4.91
C CYS A 110 -10.12 -8.49 -4.79
N HIS A 111 -10.66 -9.40 -5.59
CA HIS A 111 -12.08 -9.79 -5.52
C HIS A 111 -12.48 -10.35 -4.16
N THR A 112 -11.59 -11.09 -3.51
CA THR A 112 -11.82 -11.64 -2.16
C THR A 112 -11.95 -10.52 -1.14
N PHE A 113 -10.96 -9.62 -1.09
CA PHE A 113 -10.87 -8.60 -0.04
C PHE A 113 -11.74 -7.36 -0.31
N MET A 114 -12.20 -7.13 -1.53
CA MET A 114 -13.24 -6.15 -1.81
C MET A 114 -14.58 -6.49 -1.14
N LYS A 115 -14.83 -7.77 -0.88
CA LYS A 115 -16.06 -8.27 -0.23
C LYS A 115 -15.90 -8.51 1.28
N GLN A 116 -14.68 -8.46 1.79
CA GLN A 116 -14.38 -8.75 3.19
C GLN A 116 -14.12 -7.45 3.96
N PRO A 117 -15.01 -7.03 4.87
CA PRO A 117 -14.77 -5.82 5.63
C PRO A 117 -13.56 -5.97 6.55
N MET A 118 -12.76 -4.90 6.64
CA MET A 118 -11.69 -4.78 7.62
C MET A 118 -12.26 -4.15 8.88
N THR A 119 -12.31 -4.90 9.98
CA THR A 119 -12.87 -4.40 11.25
C THR A 119 -11.89 -3.46 11.97
N LYS A 120 -12.43 -2.61 12.85
CA LYS A 120 -11.59 -1.71 13.66
C LYS A 120 -10.64 -2.48 14.57
N GLU A 121 -11.07 -3.64 15.05
CA GLU A 121 -10.29 -4.54 15.90
C GLU A 121 -9.08 -5.10 15.17
N LEU A 122 -9.25 -5.53 13.91
CA LEU A 122 -8.15 -6.02 13.07
C LEU A 122 -7.14 -4.90 12.75
N ILE A 123 -7.63 -3.67 12.51
CA ILE A 123 -6.77 -2.50 12.32
C ILE A 123 -5.98 -2.21 13.61
N ALA A 124 -6.62 -2.25 14.76
CA ALA A 124 -5.97 -2.03 16.06
C ALA A 124 -4.89 -3.08 16.32
N GLN A 125 -5.20 -4.38 16.18
CA GLN A 125 -4.23 -5.47 16.35
C GLN A 125 -3.02 -5.31 15.41
N ARG A 126 -3.23 -4.91 14.17
CA ARG A 126 -2.15 -4.65 13.22
C ARG A 126 -1.30 -3.46 13.68
N LYS A 127 -1.89 -2.39 14.19
CA LYS A 127 -1.17 -1.24 14.74
C LYS A 127 -0.35 -1.62 15.96
N ASP A 128 -0.89 -2.41 16.87
CA ASP A 128 -0.17 -2.90 18.05
C ASP A 128 1.09 -3.70 17.66
N TRP A 129 1.01 -4.44 16.57
CA TRP A 129 2.17 -5.16 16.04
C TRP A 129 3.19 -4.24 15.37
N LEU A 130 2.72 -3.22 14.63
CA LEU A 130 3.60 -2.29 13.91
C LEU A 130 4.28 -1.26 14.83
N PHE A 131 3.57 -0.79 15.86
CA PHE A 131 3.94 0.37 16.65
C PHE A 131 5.32 0.23 17.32
N PRO A 132 5.68 -0.90 17.97
CA PRO A 132 6.97 -1.06 18.63
C PRO A 132 8.17 -0.93 17.70
N THR A 133 8.01 -1.34 16.42
CA THR A 133 9.12 -1.41 15.47
C THR A 133 9.15 -0.23 14.50
N PHE A 134 7.98 0.30 14.12
CA PHE A 134 7.89 1.24 12.99
C PHE A 134 7.29 2.61 13.37
N SER A 135 6.90 2.85 14.63
CA SER A 135 6.42 4.18 14.99
C SER A 135 7.57 5.18 15.15
N ASN A 136 7.37 6.39 14.66
CA ASN A 136 8.35 7.48 14.79
C ASN A 136 8.68 7.76 16.26
N GLN A 137 7.69 7.66 17.15
CA GLN A 137 7.87 7.87 18.58
C GLN A 137 8.86 6.84 19.16
N GLN A 138 8.61 5.56 18.96
CA GLN A 138 9.47 4.50 19.48
C GLN A 138 10.88 4.55 18.88
N GLN A 139 11.00 4.83 17.59
CA GLN A 139 12.31 4.99 16.96
C GLN A 139 13.04 6.23 17.45
N GLY A 140 12.34 7.34 17.69
CA GLY A 140 12.90 8.55 18.27
C GLY A 140 13.42 8.32 19.70
N GLU A 141 12.64 7.65 20.55
CA GLU A 141 13.05 7.30 21.92
C GLU A 141 14.27 6.35 21.92
N ARG A 142 14.28 5.37 21.03
CA ARG A 142 15.40 4.43 20.86
C ARG A 142 16.68 5.16 20.43
N LEU A 143 16.57 6.03 19.43
CA LEU A 143 17.69 6.85 18.96
C LEU A 143 18.21 7.77 20.07
N TYR A 144 17.32 8.43 20.80
CA TYR A 144 17.68 9.26 21.95
C TYR A 144 18.48 8.50 23.01
N LYS A 145 18.01 7.29 23.39
CA LYS A 145 18.73 6.42 24.35
C LYS A 145 20.11 6.04 23.83
N MET A 146 20.23 5.67 22.56
CA MET A 146 21.54 5.29 21.97
C MET A 146 22.55 6.44 21.97
N ILE A 147 22.07 7.69 21.83
CA ILE A 147 22.95 8.87 21.78
C ILE A 147 23.34 9.35 23.18
N TYR A 148 22.39 9.43 24.09
CA TYR A 148 22.56 10.08 25.40
C TYR A 148 22.75 9.11 26.57
N HIS A 149 22.43 7.82 26.38
CA HIS A 149 22.56 6.77 27.39
C HIS A 149 23.14 5.50 26.74
N PRO A 150 24.35 5.57 26.14
CA PRO A 150 25.00 4.39 25.61
C PRO A 150 25.34 3.46 26.78
N GLU A 151 24.93 2.18 26.67
CA GLU A 151 25.34 1.10 27.60
C GLU A 151 26.83 0.79 27.45
#